data_0928c6ed2480eb2a3168d5e36d1c04e5
#
_entry.id   0928c6ed2480eb2a3168d5e36d1c04e5
#
_cell.length_a   1.000
_cell.length_b   1.000
_cell.length_c   1.000
_cell.angle_alpha   90.00
_cell.angle_beta   90.00
_cell.angle_gamma   90.00
#
_symmetry.space_group_name_H-M   'P 1'
#
loop_
_entity.id
_entity.type
_entity.pdbx_description
1 polymer ?
#
loop_
_entity_poly.entity_id
_entity_poly.type
_entity_poly.pdbx_seq_one_letter_code
_entity_poly.pdbx_strand_id
1 'polypeptide(L)'
;MAEMKQQIEAAVECTHKAWIPVFKQLGYPTHSLPINYYEGGTATTPCGTLQAPAVYCSANGGSLYFGSRLLRENSTSVIWIKLMVFHEYGHHIQAQSKLFNAKAKLPSGNETERRMEIQAECYATGMIRSDDSFALTEKNYQVLRKALQSFIDDGIHGSPESLLYWGMRGFHSESIGGCNTWVVGSEKVR
;
A
#
# COMPACT_ATOMS: atom_id res chain seq x y z
N MET A 1 -3.60 -8.84 19.44
CA MET A 1 -2.26 -8.95 18.80
C MET A 1 -2.12 -10.18 17.91
N ALA A 2 -2.31 -11.40 18.41
CA ALA A 2 -2.22 -12.62 17.58
C ALA A 2 -3.22 -12.60 16.40
N GLU A 3 -4.47 -12.25 16.64
CA GLU A 3 -5.51 -12.13 15.61
C GLU A 3 -5.14 -11.15 14.50
N MET A 4 -4.55 -9.99 14.85
CA MET A 4 -4.13 -9.00 13.84
C MET A 4 -2.96 -9.49 12.99
N LYS A 5 -1.98 -10.16 13.60
CA LYS A 5 -0.90 -10.79 12.84
C LYS A 5 -1.47 -11.81 11.85
N GLN A 6 -2.40 -12.63 12.28
CA GLN A 6 -3.08 -13.59 11.42
C GLN A 6 -3.84 -12.90 10.27
N GLN A 7 -4.51 -11.76 10.53
CA GLN A 7 -5.19 -10.99 9.49
C GLN A 7 -4.20 -10.38 8.48
N ILE A 8 -3.06 -9.86 8.94
CA ILE A 8 -1.99 -9.34 8.08
C ILE A 8 -1.44 -10.45 7.20
N GLU A 9 -1.07 -11.58 7.79
CA GLU A 9 -0.51 -12.72 7.08
C GLU A 9 -1.48 -13.26 6.03
N ALA A 10 -2.76 -13.41 6.40
CA ALA A 10 -3.81 -13.83 5.46
C ALA A 10 -4.01 -12.82 4.31
N ALA A 11 -3.98 -11.51 4.60
CA ALA A 11 -4.11 -10.48 3.57
C ALA A 11 -2.92 -10.47 2.61
N VAL A 12 -1.69 -10.59 3.12
CA VAL A 12 -0.47 -10.69 2.29
C VAL A 12 -0.51 -11.95 1.44
N GLU A 13 -0.85 -13.09 2.00
CA GLU A 13 -0.91 -14.36 1.28
C GLU A 13 -1.97 -14.34 0.17
N CYS A 14 -3.17 -13.85 0.47
CA CYS A 14 -4.28 -13.73 -0.48
C CYS A 14 -3.89 -12.83 -1.65
N THR A 15 -3.40 -11.63 -1.36
CA THR A 15 -2.97 -10.68 -2.40
C THR A 15 -1.80 -11.22 -3.22
N HIS A 16 -0.82 -11.85 -2.56
CA HIS A 16 0.32 -12.44 -3.27
C HIS A 16 -0.13 -13.53 -4.25
N LYS A 17 -1.00 -14.44 -3.82
CA LYS A 17 -1.58 -15.47 -4.70
C LYS A 17 -2.30 -14.88 -5.91
N ALA A 18 -3.05 -13.80 -5.72
CA ALA A 18 -3.75 -13.12 -6.81
C ALA A 18 -2.79 -12.50 -7.84
N TRP A 19 -1.62 -12.00 -7.39
CA TRP A 19 -0.63 -11.38 -8.26
C TRP A 19 0.34 -12.35 -8.93
N ILE A 20 0.51 -13.59 -8.45
CA ILE A 20 1.42 -14.58 -9.05
C ILE A 20 1.19 -14.76 -10.56
N PRO A 21 -0.03 -14.91 -11.08
CA PRO A 21 -0.25 -15.05 -12.53
C PRO A 21 0.25 -13.85 -13.32
N VAL A 22 -0.01 -12.64 -12.82
CA VAL A 22 0.44 -11.38 -13.44
C VAL A 22 1.97 -11.29 -13.44
N PHE A 23 2.60 -11.58 -12.31
CA PHE A 23 4.07 -11.57 -12.20
C PHE A 23 4.71 -12.59 -13.14
N LYS A 24 4.16 -13.81 -13.22
CA LYS A 24 4.63 -14.83 -14.18
C LYS A 24 4.53 -14.34 -15.62
N GLN A 25 3.40 -13.76 -16.00
CA GLN A 25 3.19 -13.22 -17.35
C GLN A 25 4.18 -12.11 -17.70
N LEU A 26 4.57 -11.28 -16.71
CA LEU A 26 5.50 -10.18 -16.89
C LEU A 26 6.97 -10.58 -16.66
N GLY A 27 7.25 -11.84 -16.32
CA GLY A 27 8.61 -12.33 -16.04
C GLY A 27 9.17 -11.80 -14.71
N TYR A 28 8.31 -11.42 -13.75
CA TYR A 28 8.72 -10.94 -12.43
C TYR A 28 8.86 -12.11 -11.44
N PRO A 29 9.69 -11.94 -10.39
CA PRO A 29 9.80 -12.92 -9.31
C PRO A 29 8.45 -13.18 -8.62
N THR A 30 8.21 -14.43 -8.23
CA THR A 30 6.97 -14.87 -7.59
C THR A 30 7.18 -15.49 -6.21
N HIS A 31 8.32 -15.20 -5.57
CA HIS A 31 8.58 -15.65 -4.20
C HIS A 31 7.71 -14.88 -3.20
N SER A 32 7.34 -15.54 -2.12
CA SER A 32 6.59 -14.91 -1.03
C SER A 32 7.40 -13.82 -0.35
N LEU A 33 6.71 -12.78 0.12
CA LEU A 33 7.34 -11.69 0.87
C LEU A 33 7.50 -12.08 2.34
N PRO A 34 8.71 -11.99 2.90
CA PRO A 34 8.90 -12.08 4.35
C PRO A 34 8.12 -10.99 5.09
N ILE A 35 7.43 -11.39 6.15
CA ILE A 35 6.70 -10.48 7.03
C ILE A 35 7.46 -10.38 8.35
N ASN A 36 7.78 -9.17 8.76
CA ASN A 36 8.52 -8.87 9.97
C ASN A 36 7.67 -8.00 10.90
N TYR A 37 7.75 -8.27 12.19
CA TYR A 37 7.10 -7.46 13.21
C TYR A 37 8.15 -6.81 14.10
N TYR A 38 7.98 -5.53 14.42
CA TYR A 38 8.91 -4.81 15.28
C TYR A 38 8.20 -4.12 16.44
N GLU A 39 8.91 -3.97 17.53
CA GLU A 39 8.48 -3.23 18.71
C GLU A 39 9.03 -1.80 18.66
N GLY A 40 8.29 -0.88 19.26
CA GLY A 40 8.69 0.53 19.30
C GLY A 40 8.26 1.32 18.06
N GLY A 41 8.91 2.47 17.83
CA GLY A 41 8.57 3.41 16.76
C GLY A 41 9.46 3.29 15.52
N THR A 42 10.44 2.39 15.50
CA THR A 42 11.42 2.25 14.41
C THR A 42 11.63 0.80 14.03
N ALA A 43 11.78 0.54 12.72
CA ALA A 43 12.19 -0.74 12.18
C ALA A 43 13.62 -0.65 11.63
N THR A 44 14.51 -1.57 12.03
CA THR A 44 15.79 -1.78 11.35
C THR A 44 15.58 -2.75 10.20
N THR A 45 15.87 -2.32 8.99
CA THR A 45 15.63 -3.07 7.75
C THR A 45 16.89 -3.04 6.88
N PRO A 46 16.99 -3.89 5.86
CA PRO A 46 18.05 -3.77 4.84
C PRO A 46 18.03 -2.43 4.08
N CYS A 47 16.90 -1.71 4.12
CA CYS A 47 16.77 -0.36 3.55
C CYS A 47 17.16 0.76 4.53
N GLY A 48 17.66 0.43 5.71
CA GLY A 48 17.99 1.36 6.78
C GLY A 48 16.98 1.34 7.94
N THR A 49 17.12 2.29 8.86
CA THR A 49 16.17 2.48 9.98
C THR A 49 15.03 3.36 9.52
N LEU A 50 13.82 2.82 9.59
CA LEU A 50 12.59 3.45 9.13
C LEU A 50 11.67 3.74 10.32
N GLN A 51 10.96 4.85 10.27
CA GLN A 51 10.00 5.30 11.29
C GLN A 51 8.62 5.39 10.64
N ALA A 52 7.95 4.25 10.53
CA ALA A 52 6.60 4.21 10.00
C ALA A 52 5.83 3.03 10.60
N PRO A 53 4.51 3.09 10.68
CA PRO A 53 3.67 2.01 11.21
C PRO A 53 3.77 0.71 10.42
N ALA A 54 3.89 0.83 9.09
CA ALA A 54 4.16 -0.25 8.16
C ALA A 54 5.20 0.23 7.14
N VAL A 55 5.96 -0.68 6.57
CA VAL A 55 7.01 -0.37 5.61
C VAL A 55 7.24 -1.54 4.67
N TYR A 56 7.33 -1.25 3.38
CA TYR A 56 7.92 -2.14 2.38
C TYR A 56 9.40 -1.78 2.17
N CYS A 57 10.29 -2.75 2.28
CA CYS A 57 11.70 -2.60 1.91
C CYS A 57 11.99 -3.40 0.66
N SER A 58 12.47 -2.76 -0.41
CA SER A 58 12.72 -3.38 -1.71
C SER A 58 14.02 -4.18 -1.80
N ALA A 59 14.90 -4.10 -0.81
CA ALA A 59 16.15 -4.84 -0.77
C ALA A 59 15.91 -6.35 -0.71
N ASN A 60 16.84 -7.12 -1.30
CA ASN A 60 16.85 -8.60 -1.27
C ASN A 60 15.55 -9.26 -1.78
N GLY A 61 14.88 -8.63 -2.75
CA GLY A 61 13.64 -9.14 -3.35
C GLY A 61 12.36 -8.67 -2.66
N GLY A 62 12.47 -7.88 -1.60
CA GLY A 62 11.34 -7.28 -0.91
C GLY A 62 11.00 -7.95 0.42
N SER A 63 10.59 -7.14 1.39
CA SER A 63 10.04 -7.60 2.68
C SER A 63 9.11 -6.55 3.29
N LEU A 64 8.17 -7.01 4.09
CA LEU A 64 7.18 -6.19 4.77
C LEU A 64 7.50 -6.10 6.27
N TYR A 65 7.29 -4.94 6.85
CA TYR A 65 7.51 -4.65 8.27
C TYR A 65 6.27 -3.99 8.87
N PHE A 66 5.80 -4.50 10.02
CA PHE A 66 4.64 -3.97 10.71
C PHE A 66 4.96 -3.71 12.19
N GLY A 67 4.68 -2.51 12.65
CA GLY A 67 4.92 -2.10 14.03
C GLY A 67 3.84 -2.56 14.99
N SER A 68 4.22 -3.18 16.11
CA SER A 68 3.29 -3.68 17.13
C SER A 68 2.44 -2.56 17.76
N ARG A 69 2.97 -1.32 17.82
CA ARG A 69 2.22 -0.16 18.28
C ARG A 69 1.02 0.12 17.40
N LEU A 70 1.24 0.18 16.09
CA LEU A 70 0.16 0.39 15.12
C LEU A 70 -0.93 -0.67 15.24
N LEU A 71 -0.52 -1.92 15.40
CA LEU A 71 -1.42 -3.04 15.56
C LEU A 71 -2.31 -2.91 16.81
N ARG A 72 -1.79 -2.28 17.88
CA ARG A 72 -2.57 -2.02 19.10
C ARG A 72 -3.54 -0.85 18.93
N GLU A 73 -3.13 0.20 18.25
CA GLU A 73 -3.90 1.44 18.11
C GLU A 73 -5.05 1.32 17.09
N ASN A 74 -4.90 0.46 16.08
CA ASN A 74 -5.85 0.30 14.97
C ASN A 74 -6.56 -1.06 14.95
N SER A 75 -6.60 -1.77 16.07
CA SER A 75 -7.08 -3.15 16.20
C SER A 75 -8.57 -3.38 15.89
N THR A 76 -9.34 -2.33 15.61
CA THR A 76 -10.80 -2.40 15.52
C THR A 76 -11.34 -2.43 14.10
N SER A 77 -10.52 -2.20 13.07
CA SER A 77 -11.00 -2.09 11.69
C SER A 77 -10.20 -3.00 10.75
N VAL A 78 -10.83 -4.08 10.29
CA VAL A 78 -10.29 -4.97 9.25
C VAL A 78 -9.96 -4.20 7.97
N ILE A 79 -10.75 -3.19 7.61
CA ILE A 79 -10.50 -2.33 6.44
C ILE A 79 -9.19 -1.59 6.59
N TRP A 80 -8.92 -1.04 7.76
CA TRP A 80 -7.68 -0.33 8.03
C TRP A 80 -6.45 -1.22 7.91
N ILE A 81 -6.53 -2.45 8.46
CA ILE A 81 -5.46 -3.44 8.33
C ILE A 81 -5.23 -3.80 6.86
N LYS A 82 -6.30 -4.07 6.12
CA LYS A 82 -6.19 -4.39 4.68
C LYS A 82 -5.65 -3.22 3.87
N LEU A 83 -6.13 -2.01 4.11
CA LEU A 83 -5.65 -0.82 3.42
C LEU A 83 -4.14 -0.65 3.58
N MET A 84 -3.65 -0.74 4.82
CA MET A 84 -2.23 -0.66 5.15
C MET A 84 -1.41 -1.80 4.50
N VAL A 85 -1.87 -3.06 4.62
CA VAL A 85 -1.18 -4.20 4.03
C VAL A 85 -1.10 -4.09 2.51
N PHE A 86 -2.20 -3.69 1.87
CA PHE A 86 -2.26 -3.57 0.43
C PHE A 86 -1.52 -2.33 -0.10
N HIS A 87 -1.42 -1.26 0.70
CA HIS A 87 -0.56 -0.13 0.41
C HIS A 87 0.91 -0.57 0.33
N GLU A 88 1.40 -1.26 1.35
CA GLU A 88 2.78 -1.78 1.34
C GLU A 88 3.00 -2.81 0.22
N TYR A 89 1.99 -3.62 -0.08
CA TYR A 89 2.04 -4.52 -1.23
C TYR A 89 2.02 -3.74 -2.56
N GLY A 90 1.36 -2.59 -2.61
CA GLY A 90 1.43 -1.64 -3.72
C GLY A 90 2.86 -1.21 -4.03
N HIS A 91 3.65 -0.92 -3.00
CA HIS A 91 5.08 -0.66 -3.15
C HIS A 91 5.86 -1.86 -3.69
N HIS A 92 5.48 -3.09 -3.33
CA HIS A 92 6.06 -4.28 -3.94
C HIS A 92 5.77 -4.34 -5.45
N ILE A 93 4.55 -4.05 -5.88
CA ILE A 93 4.19 -3.97 -7.30
C ILE A 93 5.04 -2.91 -8.02
N GLN A 94 5.22 -1.74 -7.42
CA GLN A 94 6.06 -0.67 -7.94
C GLN A 94 7.53 -1.09 -8.05
N ALA A 95 8.05 -1.83 -7.07
CA ALA A 95 9.40 -2.35 -7.12
C ALA A 95 9.59 -3.38 -8.26
N GLN A 96 8.66 -4.34 -8.39
CA GLN A 96 8.67 -5.33 -9.46
C GLN A 96 8.59 -4.69 -10.85
N SER A 97 7.78 -3.66 -11.01
CA SER A 97 7.67 -2.88 -12.25
C SER A 97 8.85 -1.93 -12.51
N LYS A 98 9.88 -1.95 -11.64
CA LYS A 98 11.07 -1.08 -11.68
C LYS A 98 10.76 0.43 -11.56
N LEU A 99 9.63 0.76 -10.98
CA LEU A 99 9.21 2.15 -10.83
C LEU A 99 10.13 2.91 -9.87
N PHE A 100 10.65 2.28 -8.81
CA PHE A 100 11.66 2.87 -7.93
C PHE A 100 12.92 3.29 -8.72
N ASN A 101 13.36 2.46 -9.68
CA ASN A 101 14.50 2.78 -10.52
C ASN A 101 14.19 3.93 -11.49
N ALA A 102 12.97 4.01 -12.00
CA ALA A 102 12.54 5.12 -12.84
C ALA A 102 12.44 6.42 -12.03
N LYS A 103 11.84 6.35 -10.84
CA LYS A 103 11.73 7.48 -9.89
C LYS A 103 13.10 8.06 -9.53
N ALA A 104 14.11 7.22 -9.27
CA ALA A 104 15.46 7.66 -8.92
C ALA A 104 16.14 8.53 -10.00
N LYS A 105 15.62 8.55 -11.22
CA LYS A 105 16.10 9.41 -12.33
C LYS A 105 15.36 10.74 -12.43
N LEU A 106 14.32 10.93 -11.63
CA LEU A 106 13.55 12.18 -11.59
C LEU A 106 14.14 13.13 -10.54
N PRO A 107 13.85 14.43 -10.63
CA PRO A 107 14.20 15.36 -9.56
C PRO A 107 13.64 14.88 -8.23
N SER A 108 14.47 14.89 -7.19
CA SER A 108 14.03 14.61 -5.83
C SER A 108 13.07 15.70 -5.34
N GLY A 109 12.04 15.32 -4.61
CA GLY A 109 11.08 16.27 -4.04
C GLY A 109 9.78 15.61 -3.61
N ASN A 110 9.04 16.30 -2.78
CA ASN A 110 7.80 15.78 -2.19
C ASN A 110 6.76 15.35 -3.23
N GLU A 111 6.68 16.04 -4.38
CA GLU A 111 5.73 15.65 -5.42
C GLU A 111 6.05 14.26 -6.00
N THR A 112 7.34 13.99 -6.23
CA THR A 112 7.77 12.67 -6.73
C THR A 112 7.45 11.55 -5.73
N GLU A 113 7.64 11.84 -4.43
CA GLU A 113 7.23 10.91 -3.35
C GLU A 113 5.71 10.74 -3.35
N ARG A 114 4.93 11.83 -3.33
CA ARG A 114 3.47 11.76 -3.36
C ARG A 114 2.91 10.94 -4.52
N ARG A 115 3.51 11.05 -5.71
CA ARG A 115 3.09 10.23 -6.86
C ARG A 115 3.23 8.74 -6.59
N MET A 116 4.31 8.33 -5.91
CA MET A 116 4.53 6.95 -5.49
C MET A 116 3.49 6.50 -4.44
N GLU A 117 3.34 7.29 -3.37
CA GLU A 117 2.47 6.97 -2.24
C GLU A 117 0.99 6.92 -2.65
N ILE A 118 0.52 7.93 -3.35
CA ILE A 118 -0.85 8.00 -3.86
C ILE A 118 -1.15 6.86 -4.85
N GLN A 119 -0.16 6.46 -5.65
CA GLN A 119 -0.32 5.31 -6.54
C GLN A 119 -0.43 4.00 -5.75
N ALA A 120 0.40 3.82 -4.71
CA ALA A 120 0.32 2.65 -3.84
C ALA A 120 -1.05 2.57 -3.14
N GLU A 121 -1.57 3.71 -2.69
CA GLU A 121 -2.92 3.81 -2.10
C GLU A 121 -4.04 3.45 -3.10
N CYS A 122 -3.91 3.92 -4.35
CA CYS A 122 -4.83 3.55 -5.43
C CYS A 122 -4.80 2.04 -5.72
N TYR A 123 -3.62 1.42 -5.73
CA TYR A 123 -3.49 -0.04 -5.84
C TYR A 123 -4.14 -0.76 -4.64
N ALA A 124 -3.94 -0.25 -3.43
CA ALA A 124 -4.50 -0.83 -2.21
C ALA A 124 -6.01 -0.93 -2.27
N THR A 125 -6.68 0.12 -2.67
CA THR A 125 -8.14 0.14 -2.78
C THR A 125 -8.67 -0.75 -3.90
N GLY A 126 -7.95 -0.86 -5.02
CA GLY A 126 -8.24 -1.83 -6.07
C GLY A 126 -8.13 -3.27 -5.58
N MET A 127 -7.12 -3.57 -4.75
CA MET A 127 -6.98 -4.88 -4.11
C MET A 127 -8.09 -5.15 -3.10
N ILE A 128 -8.51 -4.15 -2.30
CA ILE A 128 -9.69 -4.28 -1.42
C ILE A 128 -10.95 -4.63 -2.22
N ARG A 129 -11.15 -3.97 -3.37
CA ARG A 129 -12.31 -4.24 -4.24
C ARG A 129 -12.32 -5.67 -4.77
N SER A 130 -11.14 -6.24 -5.01
CA SER A 130 -10.96 -7.58 -5.59
C SER A 130 -10.79 -8.68 -4.54
N ASP A 131 -10.88 -8.36 -3.25
CA ASP A 131 -10.70 -9.31 -2.16
C ASP A 131 -12.02 -9.99 -1.81
N ASP A 132 -12.22 -11.20 -2.33
CA ASP A 132 -13.43 -12.01 -2.12
C ASP A 132 -13.66 -12.40 -0.64
N SER A 133 -12.62 -12.31 0.21
CA SER A 133 -12.73 -12.57 1.65
C SER A 133 -13.38 -11.42 2.42
N PHE A 134 -13.64 -10.31 1.75
CA PHE A 134 -14.13 -9.09 2.36
C PHE A 134 -15.47 -8.64 1.76
N ALA A 135 -16.54 -8.69 2.55
CA ALA A 135 -17.85 -8.25 2.10
C ALA A 135 -17.90 -6.73 1.83
N LEU A 136 -18.10 -6.37 0.57
CA LEU A 136 -18.26 -4.96 0.14
C LEU A 136 -19.69 -4.49 0.41
N THR A 137 -20.00 -4.24 1.68
CA THR A 137 -21.25 -3.61 2.10
C THR A 137 -21.15 -2.09 2.00
N GLU A 138 -22.27 -1.39 1.92
CA GLU A 138 -22.30 0.10 1.99
C GLU A 138 -21.58 0.60 3.24
N LYS A 139 -21.77 -0.06 4.38
CA LYS A 139 -21.08 0.29 5.63
C LYS A 139 -19.56 0.25 5.45
N ASN A 140 -19.03 -0.83 4.86
CA ASN A 140 -17.60 -1.02 4.64
C ASN A 140 -17.05 -0.03 3.62
N TYR A 141 -17.81 0.27 2.57
CA TYR A 141 -17.48 1.30 1.60
C TYR A 141 -17.35 2.68 2.26
N GLN A 142 -18.27 3.05 3.13
CA GLN A 142 -18.19 4.32 3.86
C GLN A 142 -17.03 4.34 4.87
N VAL A 143 -16.69 3.21 5.50
CA VAL A 143 -15.50 3.10 6.36
C VAL A 143 -14.22 3.31 5.55
N LEU A 144 -14.11 2.71 4.35
CA LEU A 144 -12.98 2.92 3.46
C LEU A 144 -12.83 4.39 3.07
N ARG A 145 -13.91 5.05 2.65
CA ARG A 145 -13.89 6.48 2.32
C ARG A 145 -13.42 7.34 3.48
N LYS A 146 -13.92 7.06 4.70
CA LYS A 146 -13.50 7.77 5.91
C LYS A 146 -12.03 7.52 6.24
N ALA A 147 -11.54 6.30 6.07
CA ALA A 147 -10.13 5.98 6.26
C ALA A 147 -9.25 6.84 5.35
N LEU A 148 -9.56 6.90 4.04
CA LEU A 148 -8.83 7.72 3.09
C LEU A 148 -8.85 9.23 3.42
N GLN A 149 -9.95 9.73 3.99
CA GLN A 149 -10.09 11.13 4.41
C GLN A 149 -9.43 11.44 5.76
N SER A 150 -9.08 10.42 6.55
CA SER A 150 -8.50 10.60 7.88
C SER A 150 -6.98 10.73 7.89
N PHE A 151 -6.33 10.52 6.76
CA PHE A 151 -4.89 10.73 6.64
C PHE A 151 -4.54 12.20 6.90
N ILE A 152 -3.41 12.41 7.56
CA ILE A 152 -2.86 13.75 7.77
C ILE A 152 -1.93 14.05 6.61
N ASP A 153 -2.09 15.21 5.99
CA ASP A 153 -1.17 15.68 4.96
C ASP A 153 0.20 15.96 5.59
N ASP A 154 1.14 15.09 5.34
CA ASP A 154 2.54 15.22 5.77
C ASP A 154 3.46 15.70 4.63
N GLY A 155 2.86 16.08 3.50
CA GLY A 155 3.55 16.53 2.30
C GLY A 155 4.15 15.41 1.45
N ILE A 156 4.07 14.14 1.89
CA ILE A 156 4.65 12.96 1.22
C ILE A 156 3.56 11.99 0.78
N HIS A 157 2.62 11.66 1.67
CA HIS A 157 1.55 10.69 1.35
C HIS A 157 0.37 11.31 0.59
N GLY A 158 0.33 12.63 0.51
CA GLY A 158 -0.74 13.36 -0.19
C GLY A 158 -1.83 13.88 0.72
N SER A 159 -2.59 14.84 0.22
CA SER A 159 -3.72 15.41 0.94
C SER A 159 -4.89 14.41 1.03
N PRO A 160 -5.76 14.54 2.07
CA PRO A 160 -6.97 13.72 2.17
C PRO A 160 -7.84 13.74 0.91
N GLU A 161 -7.88 14.85 0.18
CA GLU A 161 -8.63 14.99 -1.07
C GLU A 161 -8.00 14.15 -2.18
N SER A 162 -6.67 14.19 -2.31
CA SER A 162 -5.94 13.39 -3.30
C SER A 162 -6.05 11.90 -2.99
N LEU A 163 -5.90 11.51 -1.74
CA LEU A 163 -6.03 10.12 -1.30
C LEU A 163 -7.45 9.59 -1.54
N LEU A 164 -8.48 10.38 -1.22
CA LEU A 164 -9.87 10.01 -1.52
C LEU A 164 -10.09 9.87 -3.02
N TYR A 165 -9.64 10.84 -3.82
CA TYR A 165 -9.81 10.80 -5.28
C TYR A 165 -9.16 9.55 -5.90
N TRP A 166 -7.88 9.32 -5.60
CA TRP A 166 -7.14 8.21 -6.18
C TRP A 166 -7.54 6.87 -5.58
N GLY A 167 -7.81 6.81 -4.28
CA GLY A 167 -8.32 5.62 -3.64
C GLY A 167 -9.66 5.19 -4.22
N MET A 168 -10.62 6.11 -4.41
CA MET A 168 -11.89 5.76 -5.05
C MET A 168 -11.71 5.43 -6.53
N ARG A 169 -10.77 6.04 -7.22
CA ARG A 169 -10.42 5.69 -8.60
C ARG A 169 -9.88 4.25 -8.67
N GLY A 170 -8.99 3.85 -7.78
CA GLY A 170 -8.49 2.48 -7.69
C GLY A 170 -9.62 1.49 -7.39
N PHE A 171 -10.47 1.82 -6.43
CA PHE A 171 -11.61 1.00 -6.05
C PHE A 171 -12.60 0.75 -7.20
N HIS A 172 -12.83 1.74 -8.07
CA HIS A 172 -13.76 1.62 -9.19
C HIS A 172 -13.10 1.21 -10.52
N SER A 173 -11.78 1.11 -10.54
CA SER A 173 -11.05 0.74 -11.76
C SER A 173 -11.06 -0.78 -11.98
N GLU A 174 -11.17 -1.19 -13.22
CA GLU A 174 -11.04 -2.59 -13.64
C GLU A 174 -9.58 -3.02 -13.85
N SER A 175 -8.64 -2.07 -13.77
CA SER A 175 -7.21 -2.32 -13.97
C SER A 175 -6.34 -1.36 -13.19
N ILE A 176 -5.09 -1.78 -12.91
CA ILE A 176 -4.08 -0.93 -12.28
C ILE A 176 -3.67 0.29 -13.14
N GLY A 177 -3.96 0.27 -14.43
CA GLY A 177 -3.74 1.42 -15.32
C GLY A 177 -4.52 2.67 -14.90
N GLY A 178 -5.64 2.50 -14.19
CA GLY A 178 -6.39 3.59 -13.57
C GLY A 178 -5.60 4.37 -12.53
N CYS A 179 -4.55 3.79 -11.95
CA CYS A 179 -3.70 4.36 -10.90
C CYS A 179 -2.43 5.08 -11.43
N ASN A 180 -2.41 5.49 -12.69
CA ASN A 180 -1.23 6.17 -13.23
C ASN A 180 -1.16 7.64 -12.77
N THR A 181 -0.53 7.87 -11.63
CA THR A 181 -0.30 9.20 -11.04
C THR A 181 0.77 10.01 -11.77
N TRP A 182 1.55 9.39 -12.67
CA TRP A 182 2.72 9.99 -13.31
C TRP A 182 2.39 10.85 -14.54
N VAL A 183 1.19 10.71 -15.10
CA VAL A 183 0.77 11.39 -16.33
C VAL A 183 -0.23 12.53 -16.09
N VAL A 184 -0.48 12.86 -14.82
CA VAL A 184 -1.43 13.92 -14.44
C VAL A 184 -0.71 15.15 -13.92
N GLY A 185 -1.38 16.32 -13.94
CA GLY A 185 -0.86 17.55 -13.36
C GLY A 185 -0.67 17.46 -11.84
N SER A 186 0.20 18.32 -11.30
CA SER A 186 0.56 18.37 -9.88
C SER A 186 -0.64 18.62 -8.96
N GLU A 187 -1.67 19.31 -9.46
CA GLU A 187 -2.91 19.59 -8.72
C GLU A 187 -3.71 18.31 -8.37
N LYS A 188 -3.44 17.19 -9.06
CA LYS A 188 -4.09 15.89 -8.81
C LYS A 188 -3.35 15.02 -7.79
N VAL A 189 -2.16 15.45 -7.38
CA VAL A 189 -1.27 14.70 -6.47
C VAL A 189 -0.72 15.62 -5.36
N ARG A 190 -1.62 16.38 -4.77
CA ARG A 190 -1.29 17.29 -3.65
C ARG A 190 -1.21 16.56 -2.33
#